data_bfdce1cc6da65f7c52f36f3fb7fc99d9
#
_entry.id   bfdce1cc6da65f7c52f36f3fb7fc99d9
#
_cell.length_a   1.000
_cell.length_b   1.000
_cell.length_c   1.000
_cell.angle_alpha   90.00
_cell.angle_beta   90.00
_cell.angle_gamma   90.00
#
_symmetry.space_group_name_H-M   'P 1'
#
loop_
_entity.id
_entity.type
_entity.pdbx_description
1 polymer ?
#
loop_
_entity_poly.entity_id
_entity_poly.type
_entity_poly.pdbx_seq_one_letter_code
_entity_poly.pdbx_strand_id
1 'polypeptide(L)'
;EDEICSRCDSLLPRTDHLLHPYDNAMAQVYWGRVPSVARAAALIYHFTHSESSHPLYQLKYFRRPELGVALGRLMGQAMVKSGFTDGVDLIVPVPLAWQREEERGYNQSLMLAQGLSEATGIPVDNHVLVRISFAGSQTRRTRWDRSENVKNAFVLRDGDCLANKHILLVDDVVTTGATSCACAHVLEQAHPAHISFACLAFVDDDR
;
A
#
# COMPACT_ATOMS: atom_id res chain seq x y z
N GLU A 1 13.48 18.02 -13.49
CA GLU A 1 13.58 18.62 -12.14
C GLU A 1 13.04 17.58 -11.16
N ASP A 2 13.83 17.23 -10.16
CA ASP A 2 13.43 16.25 -9.16
C ASP A 2 12.23 16.78 -8.36
N GLU A 3 11.08 16.11 -8.46
CA GLU A 3 9.84 16.47 -7.73
C GLU A 3 10.02 16.41 -6.21
N ILE A 4 11.05 15.69 -5.73
CA ILE A 4 11.47 15.62 -4.33
C ILE A 4 12.92 16.09 -4.25
N CYS A 5 13.15 17.27 -3.70
CA CYS A 5 14.51 17.78 -3.54
C CYS A 5 15.26 17.03 -2.43
N SER A 6 16.60 17.01 -2.51
CA SER A 6 17.48 16.32 -1.55
C SER A 6 17.23 16.71 -0.08
N ARG A 7 16.85 17.98 0.18
CA ARG A 7 16.50 18.45 1.51
C ARG A 7 15.20 17.80 2.01
N CYS A 8 14.17 17.73 1.14
CA CYS A 8 12.90 17.07 1.52
C CYS A 8 13.11 15.58 1.76
N ASP A 9 13.92 14.92 0.93
CA ASP A 9 14.26 13.50 1.10
C ASP A 9 15.00 13.23 2.41
N SER A 10 15.99 14.06 2.77
CA SER A 10 16.77 13.90 4.01
C SER A 10 15.96 14.14 5.29
N LEU A 11 14.83 14.83 5.21
CA LEU A 11 13.92 15.10 6.34
C LEU A 11 12.84 14.03 6.51
N LEU A 12 12.73 13.05 5.58
CA LEU A 12 11.76 11.99 5.73
C LEU A 12 12.13 11.08 6.92
N PRO A 13 11.21 10.78 7.84
CA PRO A 13 11.43 9.90 8.97
C PRO A 13 11.47 8.43 8.49
N ARG A 14 12.61 8.03 7.91
CA ARG A 14 12.82 6.70 7.33
C ARG A 14 12.62 5.61 8.39
N THR A 15 12.00 4.50 7.95
CA THR A 15 11.96 3.27 8.76
C THR A 15 13.23 2.45 8.52
N ASP A 16 13.46 1.46 9.38
CA ASP A 16 14.45 0.40 9.20
C ASP A 16 13.84 -0.90 8.61
N HIS A 17 12.57 -0.86 8.20
CA HIS A 17 11.83 -2.03 7.73
C HIS A 17 12.49 -2.75 6.55
N LEU A 18 13.17 -2.02 5.66
CA LEU A 18 13.90 -2.61 4.53
C LEU A 18 15.16 -3.36 4.95
N LEU A 19 15.70 -3.11 6.16
CA LEU A 19 16.80 -3.88 6.74
C LEU A 19 16.30 -5.18 7.38
N HIS A 20 15.06 -5.19 7.85
CA HIS A 20 14.43 -6.31 8.56
C HIS A 20 13.05 -6.64 7.95
N PRO A 21 12.94 -6.97 6.64
CA PRO A 21 11.66 -7.05 5.94
C PRO A 21 10.75 -8.18 6.40
N TYR A 22 11.30 -9.16 7.09
CA TYR A 22 10.56 -10.32 7.63
C TYR A 22 10.12 -10.13 9.08
N ASP A 23 10.79 -9.26 9.83
CA ASP A 23 10.54 -9.03 11.26
C ASP A 23 10.70 -7.55 11.60
N ASN A 24 9.62 -6.80 11.43
CA ASN A 24 9.48 -5.41 11.80
C ASN A 24 8.03 -5.13 12.22
N ALA A 25 7.76 -3.97 12.81
CA ALA A 25 6.44 -3.61 13.31
C ALA A 25 5.33 -3.73 12.25
N MET A 26 5.60 -3.38 10.99
CA MET A 26 4.64 -3.55 9.91
C MET A 26 4.46 -5.03 9.51
N ALA A 27 5.51 -5.85 9.49
CA ALA A 27 5.40 -7.28 9.18
C ALA A 27 4.56 -8.01 10.23
N GLN A 28 4.71 -7.66 11.50
CA GLN A 28 3.94 -8.22 12.62
C GLN A 28 2.43 -7.97 12.49
N VAL A 29 2.03 -6.89 11.82
CA VAL A 29 0.61 -6.62 11.52
C VAL A 29 -0.04 -7.77 10.71
N TYR A 30 0.73 -8.45 9.87
CA TYR A 30 0.23 -9.49 8.96
C TYR A 30 0.42 -10.91 9.48
N TRP A 31 1.28 -11.11 10.49
CA TRP A 31 1.53 -12.43 11.06
C TRP A 31 0.26 -13.07 11.62
N GLY A 32 0.01 -14.33 11.25
CA GLY A 32 -1.19 -15.07 11.64
C GLY A 32 -2.50 -14.57 11.04
N ARG A 33 -2.45 -13.46 10.26
CA ARG A 33 -3.64 -12.90 9.59
C ARG A 33 -3.65 -13.20 8.08
N VAL A 34 -2.48 -13.27 7.46
CA VAL A 34 -2.33 -13.55 6.02
C VAL A 34 -1.39 -14.75 5.86
N PRO A 35 -1.91 -15.94 5.49
CA PRO A 35 -1.09 -17.17 5.39
C PRO A 35 0.07 -17.06 4.39
N SER A 36 -0.12 -16.38 3.26
CA SER A 36 0.86 -16.24 2.19
C SER A 36 1.83 -15.07 2.39
N VAL A 37 1.84 -14.42 3.56
CA VAL A 37 2.72 -13.27 3.82
C VAL A 37 4.19 -13.67 3.70
N ALA A 38 4.95 -12.93 2.85
CA ALA A 38 6.39 -13.09 2.75
C ALA A 38 7.12 -12.03 3.57
N ARG A 39 6.91 -10.75 3.26
CA ARG A 39 7.63 -9.62 3.86
C ARG A 39 6.80 -8.35 3.81
N ALA A 40 7.14 -7.37 4.67
CA ALA A 40 6.46 -6.08 4.67
C ALA A 40 7.44 -4.94 5.00
N ALA A 41 7.25 -3.78 4.34
CA ALA A 41 8.03 -2.60 4.62
C ALA A 41 7.27 -1.31 4.31
N ALA A 42 7.47 -0.31 5.16
CA ALA A 42 7.11 1.08 4.89
C ALA A 42 8.38 1.89 4.63
N LEU A 43 8.27 2.94 3.82
CA LEU A 43 9.40 3.84 3.58
C LEU A 43 9.64 4.75 4.77
N ILE A 44 8.56 5.30 5.35
CA ILE A 44 8.62 6.28 6.45
C ILE A 44 7.67 5.91 7.59
N TYR A 45 7.97 6.42 8.79
CA TYR A 45 6.99 6.50 9.88
C TYR A 45 6.06 7.69 9.68
N HIS A 46 4.80 7.52 10.05
CA HIS A 46 3.82 8.59 10.08
C HIS A 46 3.46 8.92 11.53
N PHE A 47 3.83 10.11 11.95
CA PHE A 47 3.47 10.64 13.28
C PHE A 47 2.29 11.61 13.12
N THR A 48 1.19 11.35 13.80
CA THR A 48 0.04 12.23 13.85
C THR A 48 0.49 13.60 14.44
N HIS A 49 0.21 14.69 13.72
CA HIS A 49 0.58 16.07 14.11
C HIS A 49 2.06 16.47 13.95
N SER A 50 2.86 15.74 13.16
CA SER A 50 4.23 16.13 12.85
C SER A 50 4.38 16.69 11.43
N GLU A 51 5.45 17.46 11.18
CA GLU A 51 5.80 17.92 9.82
C GLU A 51 6.07 16.77 8.86
N SER A 52 6.41 15.58 9.38
CA SER A 52 6.57 14.35 8.61
C SER A 52 5.28 13.89 7.90
N SER A 53 4.12 14.39 8.32
CA SER A 53 2.82 14.15 7.68
C SER A 53 2.65 14.92 6.37
N HIS A 54 3.49 15.92 6.10
CA HIS A 54 3.33 16.84 4.97
C HIS A 54 3.31 16.14 3.59
N PRO A 55 4.21 15.17 3.26
CA PRO A 55 4.16 14.46 1.98
C PRO A 55 2.86 13.69 1.77
N LEU A 56 2.37 13.02 2.82
CA LEU A 56 1.10 12.29 2.78
C LEU A 56 -0.11 13.23 2.66
N TYR A 57 -0.05 14.38 3.34
CA TYR A 57 -1.09 15.38 3.25
C TYR A 57 -1.17 15.98 1.83
N GLN A 58 -0.03 16.31 1.25
CA GLN A 58 0.08 16.78 -0.13
C GLN A 58 -0.49 15.74 -1.11
N LEU A 59 -0.12 14.46 -0.94
CA LEU A 59 -0.59 13.36 -1.77
C LEU A 59 -2.12 13.17 -1.65
N LYS A 60 -2.74 13.43 -0.50
CA LYS A 60 -4.18 13.20 -0.28
C LYS A 60 -5.07 14.36 -0.66
N TYR A 61 -4.59 15.59 -0.55
CA TYR A 61 -5.46 16.77 -0.56
C TYR A 61 -5.14 17.83 -1.62
N PHE A 62 -3.96 17.76 -2.26
CA PHE A 62 -3.54 18.80 -3.20
C PHE A 62 -3.58 18.39 -4.68
N ARG A 63 -4.20 17.24 -5.00
CA ARG A 63 -4.34 16.74 -6.38
C ARG A 63 -3.03 16.73 -7.15
N ARG A 64 -1.97 16.18 -6.53
CA ARG A 64 -0.62 16.08 -7.11
C ARG A 64 -0.24 14.62 -7.37
N PRO A 65 -0.80 13.97 -8.41
CA PRO A 65 -0.48 12.59 -8.74
C PRO A 65 1.01 12.38 -9.06
N GLU A 66 1.66 13.39 -9.65
CA GLU A 66 3.10 13.39 -9.96
C GLU A 66 3.96 13.19 -8.70
N LEU A 67 3.56 13.76 -7.56
CA LEU A 67 4.24 13.53 -6.28
C LEU A 67 4.11 12.07 -5.84
N GLY A 68 2.97 11.42 -6.10
CA GLY A 68 2.78 10.00 -5.82
C GLY A 68 3.74 9.13 -6.62
N VAL A 69 3.91 9.43 -7.91
CA VAL A 69 4.87 8.73 -8.77
C VAL A 69 6.31 8.96 -8.29
N ALA A 70 6.68 10.19 -7.95
CA ALA A 70 8.02 10.50 -7.43
C ALA A 70 8.34 9.77 -6.12
N LEU A 71 7.39 9.75 -5.17
CA LEU A 71 7.52 9.01 -3.92
C LEU A 71 7.59 7.49 -4.16
N GLY A 72 6.80 6.98 -5.11
CA GLY A 72 6.85 5.57 -5.53
C GLY A 72 8.20 5.19 -6.14
N ARG A 73 8.79 6.08 -6.96
CA ARG A 73 10.14 5.88 -7.52
C ARG A 73 11.20 5.85 -6.42
N LEU A 74 11.09 6.75 -5.45
CA LEU A 74 11.98 6.78 -4.28
C LEU A 74 11.86 5.49 -3.43
N MET A 75 10.63 4.98 -3.22
CA MET A 75 10.39 3.68 -2.58
C MET A 75 11.04 2.56 -3.38
N GLY A 76 10.80 2.49 -4.68
CA GLY A 76 11.32 1.45 -5.56
C GLY A 76 12.84 1.39 -5.55
N GLN A 77 13.52 2.53 -5.62
CA GLN A 77 14.99 2.61 -5.54
C GLN A 77 15.52 2.05 -4.21
N ALA A 78 14.87 2.40 -3.08
CA ALA A 78 15.24 1.87 -1.77
C ALA A 78 14.99 0.36 -1.67
N MET A 79 13.88 -0.13 -2.22
CA MET A 79 13.50 -1.54 -2.23
C MET A 79 14.41 -2.40 -3.11
N VAL A 80 14.79 -1.92 -4.28
CA VAL A 80 15.79 -2.60 -5.14
C VAL A 80 17.13 -2.69 -4.41
N LYS A 81 17.59 -1.59 -3.81
CA LYS A 81 18.87 -1.56 -3.09
C LYS A 81 18.93 -2.54 -1.91
N SER A 82 17.79 -2.80 -1.26
CA SER A 82 17.69 -3.73 -0.13
C SER A 82 17.41 -5.18 -0.52
N GLY A 83 17.13 -5.47 -1.81
CA GLY A 83 16.65 -6.78 -2.27
C GLY A 83 15.18 -7.06 -1.91
N PHE A 84 14.44 -6.06 -1.43
CA PHE A 84 13.04 -6.26 -1.02
C PHE A 84 12.13 -6.67 -2.20
N THR A 85 12.47 -6.32 -3.42
CA THR A 85 11.70 -6.64 -4.62
C THR A 85 12.13 -7.94 -5.30
N ASP A 86 13.12 -8.65 -4.76
CA ASP A 86 13.62 -9.88 -5.37
C ASP A 86 12.52 -10.96 -5.44
N GLY A 87 12.32 -11.50 -6.64
CA GLY A 87 11.30 -12.51 -6.90
C GLY A 87 9.86 -11.99 -6.93
N VAL A 88 9.62 -10.68 -6.86
CA VAL A 88 8.29 -10.10 -7.05
C VAL A 88 7.93 -10.11 -8.54
N ASP A 89 6.76 -10.66 -8.87
CA ASP A 89 6.28 -10.79 -10.27
C ASP A 89 5.32 -9.67 -10.66
N LEU A 90 4.56 -9.13 -9.69
CA LEU A 90 3.46 -8.19 -9.97
C LEU A 90 3.25 -7.23 -8.81
N ILE A 91 3.04 -5.96 -9.13
CA ILE A 91 2.60 -4.93 -8.19
C ILE A 91 1.09 -4.75 -8.31
N VAL A 92 0.38 -4.83 -7.19
CA VAL A 92 -1.07 -4.59 -7.11
C VAL A 92 -1.32 -3.43 -6.15
N PRO A 93 -1.84 -2.29 -6.62
CA PRO A 93 -2.21 -1.20 -5.73
C PRO A 93 -3.52 -1.51 -4.99
N VAL A 94 -3.61 -1.12 -3.73
CA VAL A 94 -4.86 -1.15 -2.98
C VAL A 94 -5.89 -0.24 -3.63
N PRO A 95 -7.08 -0.76 -4.02
CA PRO A 95 -8.08 0.06 -4.71
C PRO A 95 -8.76 1.03 -3.76
N LEU A 96 -8.92 2.26 -4.20
CA LEU A 96 -9.64 3.32 -3.51
C LEU A 96 -11.15 3.18 -3.74
N ALA A 97 -11.97 3.61 -2.77
CA ALA A 97 -13.42 3.73 -2.99
C ALA A 97 -13.68 4.81 -4.05
N TRP A 98 -14.59 4.54 -5.00
CA TRP A 98 -14.84 5.42 -6.14
C TRP A 98 -15.20 6.86 -5.71
N GLN A 99 -15.98 7.03 -4.63
CA GLN A 99 -16.33 8.36 -4.11
C GLN A 99 -15.07 9.13 -3.66
N ARG A 100 -14.10 8.44 -3.06
CA ARG A 100 -12.84 9.07 -2.65
C ARG A 100 -11.92 9.33 -3.85
N GLU A 101 -11.97 8.47 -4.85
CA GLU A 101 -11.23 8.68 -6.09
C GLU A 101 -11.77 9.87 -6.86
N GLU A 102 -13.10 10.04 -6.91
CA GLU A 102 -13.74 11.22 -7.48
C GLU A 102 -13.39 12.51 -6.73
N GLU A 103 -13.41 12.48 -5.38
CA GLU A 103 -13.03 13.62 -4.53
C GLU A 103 -11.56 14.00 -4.72
N ARG A 104 -10.65 13.03 -4.78
CA ARG A 104 -9.20 13.22 -4.86
C ARG A 104 -8.69 13.40 -6.28
N GLY A 105 -9.41 12.85 -7.27
CA GLY A 105 -9.05 12.84 -8.69
C GLY A 105 -8.16 11.68 -9.09
N TYR A 106 -7.68 10.85 -8.14
CA TYR A 106 -6.82 9.68 -8.42
C TYR A 106 -6.71 8.75 -7.21
N ASN A 107 -6.22 7.53 -7.45
CA ASN A 107 -5.84 6.57 -6.41
C ASN A 107 -4.36 6.76 -6.04
N GLN A 108 -4.07 7.11 -4.78
CA GLN A 108 -2.72 7.35 -4.27
C GLN A 108 -1.83 6.10 -4.36
N SER A 109 -2.39 4.94 -3.98
CA SER A 109 -1.67 3.66 -4.04
C SER A 109 -1.30 3.28 -5.47
N LEU A 110 -2.12 3.65 -6.47
CA LEU A 110 -1.80 3.47 -7.89
C LEU A 110 -0.64 4.36 -8.33
N MET A 111 -0.62 5.63 -7.92
CA MET A 111 0.49 6.54 -8.26
C MET A 111 1.81 6.05 -7.67
N LEU A 112 1.80 5.60 -6.41
CA LEU A 112 2.96 4.98 -5.77
C LEU A 112 3.40 3.71 -6.53
N ALA A 113 2.46 2.85 -6.91
CA ALA A 113 2.73 1.62 -7.66
C ALA A 113 3.36 1.91 -9.03
N GLN A 114 2.90 2.95 -9.72
CA GLN A 114 3.49 3.38 -11.00
C GLN A 114 4.95 3.80 -10.85
N GLY A 115 5.25 4.67 -9.88
CA GLY A 115 6.62 5.10 -9.62
C GLY A 115 7.53 3.95 -9.15
N LEU A 116 6.97 3.03 -8.37
CA LEU A 116 7.67 1.82 -7.94
C LEU A 116 7.98 0.92 -9.16
N SER A 117 7.03 0.75 -10.07
CA SER A 117 7.22 0.03 -11.34
C SER A 117 8.31 0.65 -12.21
N GLU A 118 8.33 1.98 -12.33
CA GLU A 118 9.38 2.69 -13.08
C GLU A 118 10.79 2.42 -12.52
N ALA A 119 10.92 2.30 -11.19
CA ALA A 119 12.21 2.06 -10.54
C ALA A 119 12.64 0.59 -10.57
N THR A 120 11.69 -0.35 -10.59
CA THR A 120 11.95 -1.80 -10.44
C THR A 120 11.83 -2.59 -11.73
N GLY A 121 11.07 -2.06 -12.71
CA GLY A 121 10.68 -2.79 -13.93
C GLY A 121 9.56 -3.81 -13.70
N ILE A 122 9.03 -3.96 -12.47
CA ILE A 122 7.95 -4.90 -12.18
C ILE A 122 6.62 -4.32 -12.68
N PRO A 123 5.80 -5.10 -13.43
CA PRO A 123 4.53 -4.62 -13.96
C PRO A 123 3.52 -4.30 -12.84
N VAL A 124 2.61 -3.37 -13.13
CA VAL A 124 1.46 -3.02 -12.27
C VAL A 124 0.19 -3.56 -12.87
N ASP A 125 -0.65 -4.20 -12.06
CA ASP A 125 -2.02 -4.51 -12.41
C ASP A 125 -2.99 -3.87 -11.41
N ASN A 126 -3.78 -2.91 -11.86
CA ASN A 126 -4.79 -2.21 -11.08
C ASN A 126 -6.22 -2.69 -11.36
N HIS A 127 -6.37 -3.82 -12.08
CA HIS A 127 -7.67 -4.37 -12.48
C HIS A 127 -8.03 -5.64 -11.73
N VAL A 128 -7.03 -6.45 -11.31
CA VAL A 128 -7.25 -7.74 -10.65
C VAL A 128 -7.96 -7.61 -9.30
N LEU A 129 -7.75 -6.51 -8.59
CA LEU A 129 -8.38 -6.24 -7.30
C LEU A 129 -9.26 -5.00 -7.40
N VAL A 130 -10.53 -5.12 -7.08
CA VAL A 130 -11.51 -4.02 -7.20
C VAL A 130 -12.24 -3.82 -5.88
N ARG A 131 -12.42 -2.55 -5.49
CA ARG A 131 -13.26 -2.19 -4.36
C ARG A 131 -14.70 -2.00 -4.81
N ILE A 132 -15.62 -2.76 -4.19
CA ILE A 132 -17.06 -2.62 -4.42
C ILE A 132 -17.65 -1.63 -3.42
N SER A 133 -18.54 -0.76 -3.93
CA SER A 133 -19.33 0.13 -3.09
C SER A 133 -20.60 -0.58 -2.67
N PHE A 134 -20.79 -0.80 -1.38
CA PHE A 134 -22.12 -1.16 -0.90
C PHE A 134 -23.00 0.09 -0.89
N ALA A 135 -23.93 0.19 -1.81
CA ALA A 135 -25.02 1.16 -1.76
C ALA A 135 -26.02 0.71 -0.67
N GLY A 136 -25.70 1.01 0.58
CA GLY A 136 -26.55 0.57 1.70
C GLY A 136 -26.37 1.46 2.94
N SER A 137 -27.43 2.21 3.24
CA SER A 137 -27.82 2.80 4.52
C SER A 137 -26.81 3.66 5.28
N GLN A 138 -27.07 4.96 5.23
CA GLN A 138 -26.47 6.00 6.07
C GLN A 138 -27.01 6.00 7.52
N THR A 139 -27.27 4.86 8.14
CA THR A 139 -27.73 4.80 9.53
C THR A 139 -26.61 4.36 10.45
N ARG A 140 -26.25 5.22 11.42
CA ARG A 140 -25.42 5.04 12.62
C ARG A 140 -24.48 3.82 12.60
N ARG A 141 -23.27 4.00 12.06
CA ARG A 141 -22.24 2.96 12.00
C ARG A 141 -21.47 2.89 13.32
N THR A 142 -21.52 1.75 13.99
CA THR A 142 -20.68 1.42 15.13
C THR A 142 -19.26 1.04 14.67
N ARG A 143 -18.30 0.99 15.60
CA ARG A 143 -16.90 0.60 15.34
C ARG A 143 -16.80 -0.85 14.80
N TRP A 144 -17.75 -1.72 15.15
CA TRP A 144 -17.89 -3.09 14.68
C TRP A 144 -18.31 -3.17 13.21
N ASP A 145 -19.26 -2.33 12.78
CA ASP A 145 -19.72 -2.29 11.38
C ASP A 145 -18.61 -1.89 10.40
N ARG A 146 -17.58 -1.17 10.87
CA ARG A 146 -16.42 -0.78 10.05
C ARG A 146 -15.50 -1.96 9.73
N SER A 147 -15.31 -2.89 10.64
CA SER A 147 -14.42 -4.05 10.43
C SER A 147 -15.04 -5.11 9.52
N GLU A 148 -16.35 -5.37 9.61
CA GLU A 148 -17.05 -6.28 8.71
C GLU A 148 -17.24 -5.69 7.30
N ASN A 149 -17.49 -4.38 7.20
CA ASN A 149 -17.60 -3.71 5.91
C ASN A 149 -16.28 -3.69 5.12
N VAL A 150 -15.13 -3.80 5.77
CA VAL A 150 -13.82 -3.88 5.09
C VAL A 150 -13.57 -5.28 4.54
N LYS A 151 -14.02 -6.35 5.23
CA LYS A 151 -13.80 -7.74 4.80
C LYS A 151 -14.46 -8.06 3.45
N ASN A 152 -15.63 -7.49 3.17
CA ASN A 152 -16.41 -7.76 1.96
C ASN A 152 -16.31 -6.60 0.94
N ALA A 153 -15.41 -5.64 1.15
CA ALA A 153 -15.30 -4.46 0.32
C ALA A 153 -14.52 -4.68 -0.98
N PHE A 154 -13.86 -5.82 -1.14
CA PHE A 154 -12.99 -6.10 -2.28
C PHE A 154 -13.42 -7.37 -3.00
N VAL A 155 -13.18 -7.41 -4.30
CA VAL A 155 -13.41 -8.59 -5.15
C VAL A 155 -12.21 -8.79 -6.07
N LEU A 156 -11.94 -10.05 -6.38
CA LEU A 156 -10.96 -10.47 -7.35
C LEU A 156 -11.59 -10.46 -8.74
N ARG A 157 -10.88 -9.91 -9.72
CA ARG A 157 -11.18 -10.07 -11.14
C ARG A 157 -10.02 -10.77 -11.82
N ASP A 158 -10.32 -11.68 -12.72
CA ASP A 158 -9.32 -12.39 -13.55
C ASP A 158 -8.11 -12.95 -12.76
N GLY A 159 -8.41 -13.64 -11.65
CA GLY A 159 -7.40 -14.16 -10.72
C GLY A 159 -6.45 -15.21 -11.29
N ASP A 160 -6.77 -15.84 -12.44
CA ASP A 160 -5.95 -16.90 -13.02
C ASP A 160 -4.51 -16.45 -13.33
N CYS A 161 -4.32 -15.16 -13.63
CA CYS A 161 -2.98 -14.60 -13.90
C CYS A 161 -2.11 -14.45 -12.63
N LEU A 162 -2.66 -14.65 -11.42
CA LEU A 162 -1.98 -14.49 -10.14
C LEU A 162 -1.46 -15.82 -9.56
N ALA A 163 -1.90 -16.96 -10.10
CA ALA A 163 -1.52 -18.27 -9.58
C ALA A 163 0.01 -18.46 -9.57
N ASN A 164 0.53 -18.91 -8.44
CA ASN A 164 1.96 -19.12 -8.19
C ASN A 164 2.86 -17.86 -8.32
N LYS A 165 2.29 -16.66 -8.40
CA LYS A 165 3.07 -15.41 -8.43
C LYS A 165 3.37 -14.88 -7.04
N HIS A 166 4.46 -14.12 -6.95
CA HIS A 166 4.76 -13.29 -5.80
C HIS A 166 4.21 -11.89 -6.05
N ILE A 167 3.20 -11.52 -5.30
CA ILE A 167 2.48 -10.24 -5.43
C ILE A 167 3.04 -9.23 -4.42
N LEU A 168 3.27 -8.00 -4.86
CA LEU A 168 3.54 -6.86 -4.00
C LEU A 168 2.29 -5.98 -3.90
N LEU A 169 1.59 -6.04 -2.77
CA LEU A 169 0.45 -5.19 -2.49
C LEU A 169 0.92 -3.84 -1.95
N VAL A 170 0.53 -2.74 -2.64
CA VAL A 170 0.99 -1.38 -2.34
C VAL A 170 -0.13 -0.52 -1.81
N ASP A 171 0.10 0.15 -0.67
CA ASP A 171 -0.83 1.11 -0.08
C ASP A 171 -0.14 2.46 0.20
N ASP A 172 -0.91 3.53 0.43
CA ASP A 172 -0.36 4.83 0.83
C ASP A 172 0.03 4.85 2.31
N VAL A 173 -0.85 4.38 3.19
CA VAL A 173 -0.65 4.37 4.65
C VAL A 173 -1.20 3.09 5.25
N VAL A 174 -0.38 2.43 6.05
CA VAL A 174 -0.81 1.30 6.89
C VAL A 174 -0.85 1.74 8.34
N THR A 175 -1.98 1.47 8.99
CA THR A 175 -2.20 1.62 10.43
C THR A 175 -2.41 0.24 11.04
N THR A 176 -3.62 -0.20 11.24
CA THR A 176 -3.96 -1.55 11.74
C THR A 176 -3.83 -2.66 10.68
N GLY A 177 -3.54 -2.33 9.44
CA GLY A 177 -3.47 -3.26 8.31
C GLY A 177 -4.81 -3.87 7.88
N ALA A 178 -5.95 -3.38 8.41
CA ALA A 178 -7.26 -3.97 8.13
C ALA A 178 -7.60 -3.98 6.62
N THR A 179 -7.30 -2.88 5.91
CA THR A 179 -7.54 -2.76 4.47
C THR A 179 -6.65 -3.72 3.68
N SER A 180 -5.35 -3.69 3.94
CA SER A 180 -4.37 -4.53 3.22
C SER A 180 -4.57 -6.02 3.52
N CYS A 181 -4.94 -6.41 4.75
CA CYS A 181 -5.34 -7.79 5.05
C CYS A 181 -6.60 -8.23 4.28
N ALA A 182 -7.63 -7.36 4.18
CA ALA A 182 -8.83 -7.69 3.42
C ALA A 182 -8.52 -7.86 1.91
N CYS A 183 -7.64 -7.01 1.37
CA CYS A 183 -7.14 -7.17 0.00
C CYS A 183 -6.37 -8.49 -0.18
N ALA A 184 -5.47 -8.81 0.74
CA ALA A 184 -4.69 -10.04 0.70
C ALA A 184 -5.57 -11.30 0.74
N HIS A 185 -6.59 -11.35 1.62
CA HIS A 185 -7.51 -12.49 1.68
C HIS A 185 -8.29 -12.70 0.37
N VAL A 186 -8.56 -11.61 -0.36
CA VAL A 186 -9.19 -11.73 -1.70
C VAL A 186 -8.18 -12.24 -2.73
N LEU A 187 -6.94 -11.75 -2.69
CA LEU A 187 -5.87 -12.22 -3.58
C LEU A 187 -5.51 -13.68 -3.34
N GLU A 188 -5.58 -14.17 -2.10
CA GLU A 188 -5.32 -15.59 -1.74
C GLU A 188 -6.27 -16.57 -2.46
N GLN A 189 -7.45 -16.12 -2.91
CA GLN A 189 -8.36 -16.95 -3.71
C GLN A 189 -7.77 -17.36 -5.06
N ALA A 190 -6.78 -16.62 -5.57
CA ALA A 190 -6.05 -16.95 -6.78
C ALA A 190 -4.80 -17.82 -6.53
N HIS A 191 -4.58 -18.29 -5.32
CA HIS A 191 -3.44 -19.13 -4.93
C HIS A 191 -2.07 -18.55 -5.34
N PRO A 192 -1.73 -17.30 -4.98
CA PRO A 192 -0.40 -16.76 -5.20
C PRO A 192 0.63 -17.54 -4.39
N ALA A 193 1.90 -17.54 -4.85
CA ALA A 193 2.98 -18.14 -4.08
C ALA A 193 3.25 -17.34 -2.80
N HIS A 194 3.29 -16.02 -2.93
CA HIS A 194 3.58 -15.10 -1.84
C HIS A 194 2.83 -13.77 -2.01
N ILE A 195 2.55 -13.11 -0.89
CA ILE A 195 2.10 -11.71 -0.84
C ILE A 195 3.06 -10.92 0.05
N SER A 196 3.71 -9.91 -0.52
CA SER A 196 4.47 -8.90 0.22
C SER A 196 3.69 -7.60 0.30
N PHE A 197 3.98 -6.79 1.31
CA PHE A 197 3.29 -5.55 1.56
C PHE A 197 4.26 -4.37 1.54
N ALA A 198 3.90 -3.33 0.80
CA ALA A 198 4.63 -2.07 0.78
C ALA A 198 3.70 -0.89 1.02
N CYS A 199 4.14 0.10 1.79
CA CYS A 199 3.44 1.36 1.88
C CYS A 199 4.41 2.54 1.97
N LEU A 200 3.89 3.72 1.64
CA LEU A 200 4.68 4.93 1.82
C LEU A 200 4.91 5.17 3.31
N ALA A 201 3.86 5.06 4.13
CA ALA A 201 3.96 5.37 5.54
C ALA A 201 3.29 4.34 6.45
N PHE A 202 3.89 4.10 7.60
CA PHE A 202 3.39 3.24 8.66
C PHE A 202 3.13 4.05 9.92
N VAL A 203 1.94 3.88 10.52
CA VAL A 203 1.61 4.44 11.83
C VAL A 203 1.97 3.39 12.87
N ASP A 204 2.95 3.71 13.70
CA ASP A 204 3.36 2.89 14.83
C ASP A 204 2.77 3.50 16.11
N ASP A 205 1.76 2.84 16.67
CA ASP A 205 1.06 3.33 17.87
C ASP A 205 1.92 3.18 19.16
N ASP A 206 3.05 2.45 19.07
CA ASP A 206 3.96 2.20 20.20
C ASP A 206 5.14 3.19 20.26
N ARG A 207 5.16 4.19 19.36
CA ARG A 207 6.23 5.22 19.28
C ARG A 207 5.72 6.63 19.53
#